data_0c838a99a680fda7fddeea89d1cf83a1
#
_entry.id   0c838a99a680fda7fddeea89d1cf83a1
#
_cell.length_a   1.000
_cell.length_b   1.000
_cell.length_c   1.000
_cell.angle_alpha   90.00
_cell.angle_beta   90.00
_cell.angle_gamma   90.00
#
_symmetry.space_group_name_H-M   'P 1'
#
loop_
_entity.id
_entity.type
_entity.pdbx_description
1 polymer ?
#
loop_
_entity_poly.entity_id
_entity_poly.type
_entity_poly.pdbx_seq_one_letter_code
_entity_poly.pdbx_strand_id
1 'polypeptide(L)'
;DFKNVDPNGGTVDIEYGLVEKGASQVELQGGYGGNSFIGSIGVSFNNFSLKGLKDKKAWKPVPMGDGQSLSLRLQANRFYRVYSFSLADPWFGGEQPVQFSTSFSHTKQFRYNFFTGSVNKEQFVSITGASIGLAKRLRVPDDYFTLSQSLSYQYYNLQNYFTGLFTFGQGKSNNVSYTVALSRNNTFTNPIFPLGGSEFVLSARFSLPYSLWNGVDYGSLGELPEFQDSNGDPDQSKIDQEKYKWLEFYKIKFKGSWYTRLFDKLVLRTHAEFGFLGAYNNDRGVIPFDRFFLGGDGMSQYAMDGREMISMRGYPNQSLSSQNGSTIYNKFSLELRYPITLKPAASIFGLTFIESGQGFDKFRDYNPFNSKRSMGVGLRIFMPAFGLLGIDFGYGLDSINDNDLNPNGWETHFVIGQNF
;
A
#
# COMPACT_ATOMS: atom_id res chain seq x y z
N ASP A 1 -31.63 18.11 -17.13
CA ASP A 1 -32.98 18.68 -17.06
C ASP A 1 -33.96 17.70 -17.70
N PHE A 2 -35.19 17.61 -17.18
CA PHE A 2 -36.29 16.86 -17.77
C PHE A 2 -37.09 17.80 -18.68
N LYS A 3 -37.29 17.39 -19.93
CA LYS A 3 -38.08 18.14 -20.91
C LYS A 3 -39.18 17.23 -21.45
N ASN A 4 -40.26 17.83 -21.97
CA ASN A 4 -41.32 17.13 -22.70
C ASN A 4 -41.85 15.90 -21.93
N VAL A 5 -42.22 16.07 -20.67
CA VAL A 5 -42.85 14.99 -19.90
C VAL A 5 -44.21 14.70 -20.50
N ASP A 6 -44.37 13.52 -21.08
CA ASP A 6 -45.70 13.03 -21.57
C ASP A 6 -46.31 12.06 -20.55
N PRO A 7 -47.25 12.53 -19.73
CA PRO A 7 -47.89 11.69 -18.71
C PRO A 7 -48.75 10.57 -19.32
N ASN A 8 -49.18 10.71 -20.57
CA ASN A 8 -50.04 9.71 -21.24
C ASN A 8 -49.22 8.64 -21.95
N GLY A 9 -48.04 9.03 -22.49
CA GLY A 9 -47.10 8.09 -23.13
C GLY A 9 -46.09 7.46 -22.17
N GLY A 10 -46.01 7.93 -20.93
CA GLY A 10 -45.03 7.44 -19.95
C GLY A 10 -43.57 7.74 -20.34
N THR A 11 -43.32 8.72 -21.19
CA THR A 11 -42.01 9.07 -21.71
C THR A 11 -41.57 10.45 -21.23
N VAL A 12 -40.23 10.66 -21.13
CA VAL A 12 -39.63 11.92 -20.77
C VAL A 12 -38.34 12.11 -21.54
N ASP A 13 -38.09 13.30 -22.03
CA ASP A 13 -36.84 13.67 -22.64
C ASP A 13 -35.84 14.12 -21.54
N ILE A 14 -34.69 13.49 -21.50
CA ILE A 14 -33.62 13.85 -20.54
C ILE A 14 -32.52 14.61 -21.29
N GLU A 15 -32.38 15.89 -21.00
CA GLU A 15 -31.28 16.70 -21.53
C GLU A 15 -30.08 16.72 -20.58
N TYR A 16 -28.99 16.17 -21.03
CA TYR A 16 -27.71 16.21 -20.30
C TYR A 16 -26.87 17.41 -20.78
N GLY A 17 -26.77 18.45 -19.96
CA GLY A 17 -25.86 19.55 -20.19
C GLY A 17 -24.42 19.13 -19.79
N LEU A 18 -23.56 18.94 -20.79
CA LEU A 18 -22.16 18.58 -20.56
C LEU A 18 -21.27 19.81 -20.73
N VAL A 19 -20.40 20.03 -19.76
CA VAL A 19 -19.36 21.06 -19.83
C VAL A 19 -18.00 20.36 -19.88
N GLU A 20 -17.25 20.58 -20.95
CA GLU A 20 -15.88 20.07 -21.04
C GLU A 20 -14.99 20.70 -19.96
N LYS A 21 -14.40 19.86 -19.11
CA LYS A 21 -13.37 20.27 -18.15
C LYS A 21 -12.04 19.69 -18.57
N GLY A 22 -10.96 20.44 -18.32
CA GLY A 22 -9.61 19.94 -18.54
C GLY A 22 -9.38 18.63 -17.77
N ALA A 23 -9.07 17.55 -18.48
CA ALA A 23 -8.85 16.22 -17.91
C ALA A 23 -7.40 16.02 -17.41
N SER A 24 -6.52 16.98 -17.67
CA SER A 24 -5.11 16.93 -17.26
C SER A 24 -4.93 17.64 -15.92
N GLN A 25 -4.13 17.03 -15.06
CA GLN A 25 -3.79 17.58 -13.75
C GLN A 25 -2.27 17.63 -13.57
N VAL A 26 -1.78 18.72 -13.02
CA VAL A 26 -0.40 18.86 -12.58
C VAL A 26 -0.42 18.99 -11.05
N GLU A 27 0.25 18.05 -10.40
CA GLU A 27 0.40 18.05 -8.94
C GLU A 27 1.80 18.51 -8.59
N LEU A 28 1.88 19.55 -7.79
CA LEU A 28 3.11 20.03 -7.18
C LEU A 28 2.96 19.96 -5.68
N GLN A 29 3.83 19.19 -5.05
CA GLN A 29 3.82 19.04 -3.60
C GLN A 29 5.21 19.29 -3.06
N GLY A 30 5.28 20.04 -1.99
CA GLY A 30 6.52 20.28 -1.26
C GLY A 30 6.27 20.29 0.22
N GLY A 31 7.20 19.76 0.98
CA GLY A 31 7.14 19.74 2.43
C GLY A 31 8.53 19.63 3.03
N TYR A 32 8.63 19.91 4.33
CA TYR A 32 9.85 19.74 5.09
C TYR A 32 9.63 18.70 6.18
N GLY A 33 10.45 17.64 6.19
CA GLY A 33 10.38 16.58 7.18
C GLY A 33 11.67 15.78 7.21
N GLY A 34 12.03 15.22 8.38
CA GLY A 34 13.25 14.42 8.53
C GLY A 34 14.53 15.17 8.19
N ASN A 35 14.64 16.46 8.52
CA ASN A 35 15.76 17.34 8.17
C ASN A 35 15.99 17.52 6.67
N SER A 36 14.99 17.31 5.83
CA SER A 36 15.10 17.43 4.38
C SER A 36 13.83 18.03 3.77
N PHE A 37 14.02 18.76 2.67
CA PHE A 37 12.93 19.16 1.81
C PHE A 37 12.53 17.99 0.91
N ILE A 38 11.23 17.72 0.83
CA ILE A 38 10.65 16.67 -0.03
C ILE A 38 9.87 17.40 -1.12
N GLY A 39 10.18 17.10 -2.38
CA GLY A 39 9.45 17.61 -3.54
C GLY A 39 8.85 16.47 -4.35
N SER A 40 7.62 16.67 -4.82
CA SER A 40 6.94 15.75 -5.72
C SER A 40 6.32 16.55 -6.86
N ILE A 41 6.54 16.09 -8.08
CA ILE A 41 5.90 16.59 -9.29
C ILE A 41 5.16 15.42 -9.92
N GLY A 42 3.85 15.57 -10.10
CA GLY A 42 3.00 14.63 -10.82
C GLY A 42 2.31 15.29 -11.99
N VAL A 43 2.18 14.55 -13.10
CA VAL A 43 1.36 14.95 -14.24
C VAL A 43 0.45 13.78 -14.59
N SER A 44 -0.85 14.03 -14.66
CA SER A 44 -1.83 13.03 -15.05
C SER A 44 -2.73 13.53 -16.18
N PHE A 45 -2.96 12.67 -17.17
CA PHE A 45 -3.82 12.89 -18.31
C PHE A 45 -4.91 11.83 -18.32
N ASN A 46 -6.16 12.22 -18.03
CA ASN A 46 -7.28 11.27 -17.85
C ASN A 46 -8.07 11.00 -19.14
N ASN A 47 -7.66 11.52 -20.26
CA ASN A 47 -8.25 11.26 -21.56
C ASN A 47 -7.18 11.00 -22.62
N PHE A 48 -6.13 10.29 -22.22
CA PHE A 48 -5.01 9.97 -23.11
C PHE A 48 -5.42 8.98 -24.20
N SER A 49 -4.73 9.02 -25.34
CA SER A 49 -4.91 8.11 -26.46
C SER A 49 -3.58 7.53 -26.93
N LEU A 50 -3.34 6.25 -26.71
CA LEU A 50 -2.21 5.54 -27.30
C LEU A 50 -2.30 5.48 -28.83
N LYS A 51 -3.52 5.34 -29.37
CA LYS A 51 -3.76 5.31 -30.83
C LYS A 51 -3.43 6.66 -31.46
N GLY A 52 -3.74 7.74 -30.73
CA GLY A 52 -3.49 9.11 -31.17
C GLY A 52 -2.00 9.52 -31.20
N LEU A 53 -1.07 8.69 -30.70
CA LEU A 53 0.37 8.97 -30.74
C LEU A 53 0.88 9.22 -32.17
N LYS A 54 0.27 8.56 -33.16
CA LYS A 54 0.63 8.68 -34.60
C LYS A 54 -0.13 9.80 -35.31
N ASP A 55 -1.19 10.34 -34.70
CA ASP A 55 -2.00 11.41 -35.28
C ASP A 55 -1.69 12.77 -34.63
N LYS A 56 -1.00 13.63 -35.33
CA LYS A 56 -0.66 14.97 -34.86
C LYS A 56 -1.87 15.85 -34.53
N LYS A 57 -3.05 15.57 -35.10
CA LYS A 57 -4.30 16.31 -34.82
C LYS A 57 -4.87 15.97 -33.46
N ALA A 58 -4.54 14.79 -32.92
CA ALA A 58 -4.97 14.35 -31.59
C ALA A 58 -4.20 15.03 -30.43
N TRP A 59 -3.08 15.73 -30.72
CA TRP A 59 -2.22 16.34 -29.73
C TRP A 59 -2.76 17.67 -29.19
N LYS A 60 -3.23 17.69 -27.87
CA LYS A 60 -3.80 18.86 -27.18
C LYS A 60 -3.55 18.90 -25.64
N PRO A 61 -2.38 19.05 -25.08
CA PRO A 61 -0.97 19.02 -25.56
C PRO A 61 -0.42 17.59 -25.77
N VAL A 62 -1.12 16.56 -25.30
CA VAL A 62 -0.82 15.14 -25.52
C VAL A 62 -1.92 14.53 -26.35
N PRO A 63 -1.71 13.36 -26.98
CA PRO A 63 -2.78 12.67 -27.68
C PRO A 63 -3.96 12.37 -26.75
N MET A 64 -5.16 12.82 -27.09
CA MET A 64 -6.36 12.69 -26.29
C MET A 64 -7.50 12.08 -27.10
N GLY A 65 -8.46 11.42 -26.42
CA GLY A 65 -9.71 10.95 -27.05
C GLY A 65 -10.14 9.54 -26.70
N ASP A 66 -9.25 8.67 -26.15
CA ASP A 66 -9.59 7.26 -25.85
C ASP A 66 -9.94 7.02 -24.38
N GLY A 67 -9.99 8.06 -23.54
CA GLY A 67 -10.35 7.93 -22.12
C GLY A 67 -9.31 7.17 -21.26
N GLN A 68 -8.10 6.94 -21.80
CA GLN A 68 -7.03 6.29 -21.05
C GLN A 68 -6.43 7.26 -20.03
N SER A 69 -5.94 6.74 -18.91
CA SER A 69 -5.25 7.52 -17.89
C SER A 69 -3.76 7.28 -17.96
N LEU A 70 -2.99 8.34 -18.24
CA LEU A 70 -1.53 8.34 -18.21
C LEU A 70 -1.06 9.17 -17.03
N SER A 71 -0.21 8.60 -16.17
CA SER A 71 0.35 9.31 -15.02
C SER A 71 1.87 9.16 -14.98
N LEU A 72 2.52 10.28 -14.74
CA LEU A 72 3.97 10.38 -14.52
C LEU A 72 4.20 11.06 -13.17
N ARG A 73 5.01 10.48 -12.30
CA ARG A 73 5.35 11.10 -11.02
C ARG A 73 6.85 11.00 -10.76
N LEU A 74 7.40 12.11 -10.33
CA LEU A 74 8.75 12.22 -9.78
C LEU A 74 8.64 12.70 -8.35
N GLN A 75 9.24 11.97 -7.41
CA GLN A 75 9.38 12.40 -6.03
C GLN A 75 10.86 12.31 -5.64
N ALA A 76 11.38 13.36 -5.02
CA ALA A 76 12.79 13.40 -4.66
C ALA A 76 13.01 14.18 -3.37
N ASN A 77 14.01 13.73 -2.61
CA ASN A 77 14.64 14.47 -1.54
C ASN A 77 16.17 14.22 -1.54
N ARG A 78 16.86 14.62 -0.46
CA ARG A 78 18.32 14.44 -0.35
C ARG A 78 18.74 12.96 -0.36
N PHE A 79 17.92 12.05 0.19
CA PHE A 79 18.28 10.65 0.44
C PHE A 79 17.44 9.63 -0.33
N TYR A 80 16.40 10.05 -1.09
CA TYR A 80 15.69 9.14 -1.98
C TYR A 80 15.19 9.80 -3.26
N ARG A 81 14.91 8.99 -4.27
CA ARG A 81 14.28 9.36 -5.54
C ARG A 81 13.31 8.26 -5.97
N VAL A 82 12.14 8.67 -6.41
CA VAL A 82 11.11 7.78 -6.96
C VAL A 82 10.68 8.31 -8.31
N TYR A 83 10.71 7.45 -9.31
CA TYR A 83 10.17 7.70 -10.63
C TYR A 83 9.05 6.69 -10.85
N SER A 84 7.88 7.12 -11.26
CA SER A 84 6.80 6.22 -11.61
C SER A 84 6.09 6.66 -12.86
N PHE A 85 5.69 5.68 -13.62
CA PHE A 85 4.89 5.78 -14.82
C PHE A 85 3.72 4.80 -14.68
N SER A 86 2.51 5.21 -15.03
CA SER A 86 1.39 4.30 -15.14
C SER A 86 0.48 4.68 -16.30
N LEU A 87 -0.05 3.68 -16.95
CA LEU A 87 -1.05 3.79 -18.00
C LEU A 87 -2.19 2.83 -17.68
N ALA A 88 -3.43 3.32 -17.72
CA ALA A 88 -4.61 2.51 -17.54
C ALA A 88 -5.62 2.79 -18.66
N ASP A 89 -6.16 1.72 -19.24
CA ASP A 89 -7.24 1.74 -20.21
C ASP A 89 -8.47 1.10 -19.57
N PRO A 90 -9.53 1.88 -19.24
CA PRO A 90 -10.71 1.36 -18.53
C PRO A 90 -11.61 0.50 -19.42
N TRP A 91 -11.47 0.56 -20.74
CA TRP A 91 -12.27 -0.16 -21.73
C TRP A 91 -11.41 -0.93 -22.72
N PHE A 92 -10.45 -1.69 -22.21
CA PHE A 92 -9.56 -2.48 -23.03
C PHE A 92 -10.36 -3.49 -23.89
N GLY A 93 -10.17 -3.37 -25.22
CA GLY A 93 -10.94 -4.16 -26.19
C GLY A 93 -12.27 -3.53 -26.61
N GLY A 94 -12.76 -2.48 -25.93
CA GLY A 94 -13.90 -1.65 -26.34
C GLY A 94 -15.30 -2.21 -26.11
N GLU A 95 -15.45 -3.50 -25.81
CA GLU A 95 -16.77 -4.16 -25.69
C GLU A 95 -17.25 -4.31 -24.24
N GLN A 96 -16.36 -4.48 -23.31
CA GLN A 96 -16.67 -4.69 -21.90
C GLN A 96 -15.78 -3.79 -21.02
N PRO A 97 -16.25 -3.39 -19.81
CA PRO A 97 -15.48 -2.60 -18.87
C PRO A 97 -14.38 -3.47 -18.21
N VAL A 98 -13.40 -3.87 -19.00
CA VAL A 98 -12.19 -4.53 -18.54
C VAL A 98 -11.08 -3.50 -18.54
N GLN A 99 -10.57 -3.17 -17.37
CA GLN A 99 -9.45 -2.25 -17.24
C GLN A 99 -8.14 -3.00 -17.47
N PHE A 100 -7.36 -2.54 -18.43
CA PHE A 100 -5.95 -2.92 -18.56
C PHE A 100 -5.08 -1.86 -17.91
N SER A 101 -4.05 -2.27 -17.20
CA SER A 101 -3.08 -1.34 -16.58
C SER A 101 -1.66 -1.82 -16.77
N THR A 102 -0.75 -0.88 -16.96
CA THR A 102 0.69 -1.14 -16.90
C THR A 102 1.35 -0.06 -16.07
N SER A 103 2.35 -0.45 -15.31
CA SER A 103 3.13 0.49 -14.52
C SER A 103 4.61 0.14 -14.54
N PHE A 104 5.43 1.17 -14.39
CA PHE A 104 6.87 1.08 -14.17
C PHE A 104 7.24 2.01 -13.03
N SER A 105 8.12 1.54 -12.15
CA SER A 105 8.66 2.36 -11.06
C SER A 105 10.13 2.09 -10.84
N HIS A 106 10.86 3.13 -10.48
CA HIS A 106 12.24 3.03 -10.03
C HIS A 106 12.40 3.86 -8.78
N THR A 107 12.74 3.20 -7.68
CA THR A 107 13.03 3.82 -6.39
C THR A 107 14.51 3.65 -6.08
N LYS A 108 15.17 4.70 -5.64
CA LYS A 108 16.54 4.64 -5.14
C LYS A 108 16.65 5.41 -3.85
N GLN A 109 17.07 4.73 -2.79
CA GLN A 109 17.30 5.29 -1.46
C GLN A 109 18.79 5.20 -1.11
N PHE A 110 19.35 6.33 -0.69
CA PHE A 110 20.74 6.45 -0.27
C PHE A 110 20.84 6.36 1.26
N ARG A 111 22.01 5.93 1.75
CA ARG A 111 22.26 5.91 3.19
C ARG A 111 22.38 7.33 3.71
N TYR A 112 21.56 7.62 4.71
CA TYR A 112 21.56 8.90 5.42
C TYR A 112 22.11 8.72 6.84
N ASN A 113 23.03 9.58 7.23
CA ASN A 113 23.53 9.64 8.59
C ASN A 113 22.80 10.75 9.35
N PHE A 114 21.94 10.37 10.28
CA PHE A 114 21.12 11.30 11.07
C PHE A 114 21.95 12.19 11.99
N PHE A 115 23.15 11.75 12.43
CA PHE A 115 24.03 12.53 13.31
C PHE A 115 24.78 13.63 12.57
N THR A 116 25.25 13.34 11.37
CA THR A 116 26.05 14.30 10.56
C THR A 116 25.23 15.03 9.52
N GLY A 117 23.98 14.60 9.28
CA GLY A 117 23.14 15.10 8.19
C GLY A 117 23.69 14.81 6.79
N SER A 118 24.65 13.89 6.65
CA SER A 118 25.30 13.58 5.39
C SER A 118 24.62 12.42 4.68
N VAL A 119 24.66 12.45 3.32
CA VAL A 119 24.14 11.40 2.44
C VAL A 119 25.32 10.72 1.74
N ASN A 120 25.44 9.40 1.93
CA ASN A 120 26.39 8.61 1.16
C ASN A 120 25.69 8.02 -0.07
N LYS A 121 26.05 8.51 -1.26
CA LYS A 121 25.45 8.09 -2.53
C LYS A 121 26.01 6.77 -3.07
N GLU A 122 27.14 6.30 -2.54
CA GLU A 122 27.74 5.02 -2.91
C GLU A 122 27.04 3.86 -2.19
N GLN A 123 26.34 4.16 -1.09
CA GLN A 123 25.58 3.20 -0.32
C GLN A 123 24.09 3.41 -0.59
N PHE A 124 23.46 2.44 -1.26
CA PHE A 124 22.06 2.57 -1.66
C PHE A 124 21.33 1.23 -1.78
N VAL A 125 20.03 1.30 -1.66
CA VAL A 125 19.09 0.29 -2.15
C VAL A 125 18.32 0.88 -3.33
N SER A 126 18.19 0.12 -4.41
CA SER A 126 17.30 0.47 -5.51
C SER A 126 16.34 -0.66 -5.84
N ILE A 127 15.10 -0.29 -6.15
CA ILE A 127 14.03 -1.20 -6.51
C ILE A 127 13.48 -0.71 -7.85
N THR A 128 13.61 -1.57 -8.88
CA THR A 128 13.03 -1.30 -10.20
C THR A 128 11.90 -2.29 -10.42
N GLY A 129 10.72 -1.80 -10.73
CA GLY A 129 9.53 -2.64 -10.90
C GLY A 129 8.78 -2.32 -12.18
N ALA A 130 8.19 -3.36 -12.77
CA ALA A 130 7.21 -3.26 -13.83
C ALA A 130 6.03 -4.18 -13.55
N SER A 131 4.83 -3.77 -13.91
CA SER A 131 3.64 -4.61 -13.78
C SER A 131 2.68 -4.42 -14.95
N ILE A 132 1.94 -5.49 -15.22
CA ILE A 132 0.78 -5.48 -16.11
C ILE A 132 -0.39 -6.08 -15.34
N GLY A 133 -1.59 -5.54 -15.55
CA GLY A 133 -2.77 -5.99 -14.82
C GLY A 133 -4.05 -5.86 -15.64
N LEU A 134 -5.00 -6.70 -15.27
CA LEU A 134 -6.37 -6.69 -15.77
C LEU A 134 -7.31 -6.63 -14.57
N ALA A 135 -8.34 -5.77 -14.64
CA ALA A 135 -9.39 -5.73 -13.64
C ALA A 135 -10.76 -5.75 -14.33
N LYS A 136 -11.65 -6.59 -13.83
CA LYS A 136 -13.00 -6.74 -14.37
C LYS A 136 -14.03 -6.61 -13.26
N ARG A 137 -15.04 -5.78 -13.49
CA ARG A 137 -16.22 -5.70 -12.63
C ARG A 137 -17.05 -6.97 -12.79
N LEU A 138 -17.41 -7.59 -11.69
CA LEU A 138 -18.26 -8.77 -11.65
C LEU A 138 -19.74 -8.35 -11.53
N ARG A 139 -20.64 -9.20 -12.03
CA ARG A 139 -22.08 -9.02 -11.87
C ARG A 139 -22.67 -9.87 -10.75
N VAL A 140 -21.91 -10.86 -10.29
CA VAL A 140 -22.30 -11.80 -9.24
C VAL A 140 -21.20 -11.79 -8.16
N PRO A 141 -21.55 -11.68 -6.88
CA PRO A 141 -22.88 -11.63 -6.27
C PRO A 141 -23.61 -10.27 -6.39
N ASP A 142 -22.88 -9.17 -6.59
CA ASP A 142 -23.42 -7.85 -6.90
C ASP A 142 -22.44 -7.03 -7.78
N ASP A 143 -22.91 -5.89 -8.30
CA ASP A 143 -22.14 -5.03 -9.22
C ASP A 143 -21.00 -4.24 -8.56
N TYR A 144 -20.78 -4.40 -7.27
CA TYR A 144 -19.70 -3.72 -6.53
C TYR A 144 -18.42 -4.53 -6.45
N PHE A 145 -18.44 -5.80 -6.89
CA PHE A 145 -17.26 -6.65 -6.91
C PHE A 145 -16.39 -6.38 -8.13
N THR A 146 -15.08 -6.35 -7.88
CA THR A 146 -14.04 -6.27 -8.90
C THR A 146 -13.01 -7.36 -8.67
N LEU A 147 -12.77 -8.17 -9.71
CA LEU A 147 -11.67 -9.13 -9.74
C LEU A 147 -10.51 -8.50 -10.51
N SER A 148 -9.35 -8.42 -9.87
CA SER A 148 -8.11 -7.93 -10.48
C SER A 148 -7.04 -9.02 -10.48
N GLN A 149 -6.24 -9.04 -11.54
CA GLN A 149 -5.12 -9.94 -11.72
C GLN A 149 -3.94 -9.14 -12.24
N SER A 150 -2.76 -9.36 -11.70
CA SER A 150 -1.57 -8.68 -12.18
C SER A 150 -0.33 -9.56 -12.13
N LEU A 151 0.53 -9.40 -13.13
CA LEU A 151 1.87 -9.96 -13.15
C LEU A 151 2.84 -8.81 -12.92
N SER A 152 3.77 -8.99 -11.99
CA SER A 152 4.78 -7.98 -11.66
C SER A 152 6.18 -8.59 -11.62
N TYR A 153 7.14 -7.79 -12.04
CA TYR A 153 8.55 -8.05 -11.88
C TYR A 153 9.18 -6.94 -11.07
N GLN A 154 9.99 -7.29 -10.07
CA GLN A 154 10.76 -6.34 -9.27
C GLN A 154 12.21 -6.81 -9.16
N TYR A 155 13.12 -5.88 -9.37
CA TYR A 155 14.55 -6.08 -9.25
C TYR A 155 15.08 -5.21 -8.12
N TYR A 156 15.66 -5.86 -7.11
CA TYR A 156 16.30 -5.24 -5.96
C TYR A 156 17.80 -5.24 -6.16
N ASN A 157 18.45 -4.11 -5.91
CA ASN A 157 19.91 -3.98 -5.93
C ASN A 157 20.35 -3.21 -4.70
N LEU A 158 21.14 -3.89 -3.87
CA LEU A 158 21.75 -3.33 -2.64
C LEU A 158 23.24 -3.14 -2.88
N GLN A 159 23.73 -1.95 -2.55
CA GLN A 159 25.15 -1.64 -2.60
C GLN A 159 25.61 -1.04 -1.27
N ASN A 160 26.33 -1.85 -0.49
CA ASN A 160 26.83 -1.49 0.84
C ASN A 160 25.75 -0.83 1.73
N TYR A 161 24.50 -1.32 1.62
CA TYR A 161 23.35 -0.74 2.28
C TYR A 161 22.67 -1.77 3.19
N PHE A 162 22.93 -1.67 4.48
CA PHE A 162 22.29 -2.53 5.48
C PHE A 162 20.99 -1.89 5.94
N THR A 163 19.87 -2.53 5.65
CA THR A 163 18.53 -2.07 6.03
C THR A 163 18.06 -2.61 7.37
N GLY A 164 18.78 -3.59 7.93
CA GLY A 164 18.30 -4.39 9.06
C GLY A 164 17.33 -5.50 8.68
N LEU A 165 16.83 -5.51 7.43
CA LEU A 165 15.96 -6.58 6.91
C LEU A 165 16.77 -7.70 6.23
N PHE A 166 17.91 -7.34 5.66
CA PHE A 166 18.80 -8.27 5.00
C PHE A 166 20.00 -8.54 5.88
N THR A 167 20.48 -9.77 5.88
CA THR A 167 21.76 -10.15 6.47
C THR A 167 22.93 -9.72 5.58
N PHE A 168 22.67 -9.40 4.31
CA PHE A 168 23.66 -8.89 3.37
C PHE A 168 23.41 -7.41 3.03
N GLY A 169 24.48 -6.64 2.93
CA GLY A 169 24.44 -5.22 2.49
C GLY A 169 24.76 -5.02 1.03
N GLN A 170 25.19 -6.07 0.32
CA GLN A 170 25.52 -6.04 -1.10
C GLN A 170 24.94 -7.26 -1.79
N GLY A 171 24.14 -7.04 -2.84
CA GLY A 171 23.51 -8.14 -3.58
C GLY A 171 22.35 -7.70 -4.44
N LYS A 172 21.77 -8.68 -5.11
CA LYS A 172 20.68 -8.51 -6.07
C LYS A 172 19.61 -9.55 -5.81
N SER A 173 18.34 -9.15 -5.91
CA SER A 173 17.20 -10.07 -5.80
C SER A 173 16.21 -9.81 -6.92
N ASN A 174 15.63 -10.87 -7.45
CA ASN A 174 14.60 -10.83 -8.48
C ASN A 174 13.28 -11.37 -7.92
N ASN A 175 12.19 -10.72 -8.24
CA ASN A 175 10.85 -11.11 -7.81
C ASN A 175 9.90 -11.08 -9.02
N VAL A 176 9.47 -12.23 -9.46
CA VAL A 176 8.35 -12.37 -10.39
C VAL A 176 7.15 -12.85 -9.59
N SER A 177 6.10 -12.09 -9.56
CA SER A 177 4.92 -12.46 -8.76
C SER A 177 3.62 -12.20 -9.52
N TYR A 178 2.66 -13.11 -9.31
CA TYR A 178 1.30 -13.03 -9.78
C TYR A 178 0.37 -12.71 -8.60
N THR A 179 -0.46 -11.69 -8.76
CA THR A 179 -1.40 -11.25 -7.73
C THR A 179 -2.81 -11.38 -8.25
N VAL A 180 -3.69 -11.98 -7.46
CA VAL A 180 -5.13 -11.99 -7.65
C VAL A 180 -5.76 -11.24 -6.49
N ALA A 181 -6.67 -10.32 -6.76
CA ALA A 181 -7.42 -9.66 -5.70
C ALA A 181 -8.89 -9.54 -6.06
N LEU A 182 -9.72 -9.84 -5.07
CA LEU A 182 -11.15 -9.63 -5.08
C LEU A 182 -11.48 -8.46 -4.16
N SER A 183 -12.00 -7.39 -4.72
CA SER A 183 -12.43 -6.22 -3.97
C SER A 183 -13.93 -5.98 -4.11
N ARG A 184 -14.52 -5.39 -3.09
CA ARG A 184 -15.89 -4.90 -3.10
C ARG A 184 -15.92 -3.52 -2.45
N ASN A 185 -16.63 -2.59 -3.08
CA ASN A 185 -16.84 -1.27 -2.50
C ASN A 185 -18.21 -0.72 -2.91
N ASN A 186 -19.08 -0.45 -1.94
CA ASN A 186 -20.36 0.20 -2.13
C ASN A 186 -20.54 1.46 -1.25
N THR A 187 -19.44 2.12 -0.91
CA THR A 187 -19.43 3.34 -0.09
C THR A 187 -19.40 4.63 -0.92
N PHE A 188 -19.66 4.55 -2.22
CA PHE A 188 -19.46 5.65 -3.21
C PHE A 188 -20.26 6.92 -2.96
N THR A 189 -21.39 6.84 -2.26
CA THR A 189 -22.26 8.02 -2.05
C THR A 189 -21.53 9.13 -1.25
N ASN A 190 -20.67 8.75 -0.31
CA ASN A 190 -19.80 9.67 0.39
C ASN A 190 -18.51 8.94 0.80
N PRO A 191 -17.47 8.97 -0.03
CA PRO A 191 -16.23 8.23 0.23
C PRO A 191 -15.45 8.76 1.44
N ILE A 192 -15.63 10.03 1.82
CA ILE A 192 -14.93 10.65 2.96
C ILE A 192 -15.58 10.26 4.28
N PHE A 193 -16.91 10.26 4.32
CA PHE A 193 -17.69 9.92 5.49
C PHE A 193 -18.84 8.98 5.12
N PRO A 194 -18.57 7.68 4.86
CA PRO A 194 -19.62 6.72 4.54
C PRO A 194 -20.61 6.60 5.69
N LEU A 195 -21.91 6.75 5.37
CA LEU A 195 -22.99 6.54 6.31
C LEU A 195 -23.42 5.06 6.42
N GLY A 196 -23.00 4.26 5.47
CA GLY A 196 -23.30 2.83 5.38
C GLY A 196 -22.51 2.17 4.27
N GLY A 197 -22.68 0.86 4.13
CA GLY A 197 -21.99 0.08 3.12
C GLY A 197 -20.71 -0.60 3.64
N SER A 198 -19.97 -1.18 2.74
CA SER A 198 -18.73 -1.87 3.06
C SER A 198 -17.71 -1.73 1.94
N GLU A 199 -16.46 -1.81 2.34
CA GLU A 199 -15.32 -1.94 1.44
C GLU A 199 -14.42 -3.05 1.94
N PHE A 200 -13.98 -3.94 1.06
CA PHE A 200 -12.98 -4.93 1.40
C PHE A 200 -12.14 -5.34 0.20
N VAL A 201 -10.96 -5.83 0.49
CA VAL A 201 -10.03 -6.42 -0.47
C VAL A 201 -9.46 -7.70 0.12
N LEU A 202 -9.63 -8.80 -0.60
CA LEU A 202 -8.92 -10.06 -0.37
C LEU A 202 -7.93 -10.22 -1.50
N SER A 203 -6.64 -10.29 -1.18
CA SER A 203 -5.58 -10.45 -2.18
C SER A 203 -4.68 -11.63 -1.86
N ALA A 204 -4.27 -12.34 -2.90
CA ALA A 204 -3.28 -13.40 -2.83
C ALA A 204 -2.19 -13.14 -3.86
N ARG A 205 -0.93 -13.08 -3.41
CA ARG A 205 0.25 -12.87 -4.23
C ARG A 205 1.16 -14.09 -4.14
N PHE A 206 1.57 -14.60 -5.28
CA PHE A 206 2.37 -15.80 -5.42
C PHE A 206 3.59 -15.50 -6.28
N SER A 207 4.77 -15.84 -5.81
CA SER A 207 5.96 -15.89 -6.64
C SER A 207 6.11 -17.29 -7.27
N LEU A 208 7.00 -17.42 -8.25
CA LEU A 208 7.31 -18.73 -8.82
C LEU A 208 8.08 -19.57 -7.80
N PRO A 209 7.74 -20.86 -7.63
CA PRO A 209 8.41 -21.78 -6.71
C PRO A 209 9.72 -22.33 -7.33
N TYR A 210 10.74 -21.48 -7.43
CA TYR A 210 12.02 -21.79 -8.10
C TYR A 210 12.73 -23.00 -7.49
N SER A 211 12.60 -23.20 -6.17
CA SER A 211 13.23 -24.32 -5.46
C SER A 211 12.76 -25.71 -5.93
N LEU A 212 11.59 -25.79 -6.59
CA LEU A 212 11.07 -27.05 -7.08
C LEU A 212 11.83 -27.62 -8.29
N TRP A 213 12.53 -26.75 -9.05
CA TRP A 213 13.18 -27.17 -10.31
C TRP A 213 14.61 -26.67 -10.51
N ASN A 214 15.17 -25.88 -9.58
CA ASN A 214 16.55 -25.39 -9.73
C ASN A 214 17.62 -26.38 -9.21
N GLY A 215 17.22 -27.44 -8.53
CA GLY A 215 18.11 -28.48 -8.06
C GLY A 215 19.07 -28.07 -6.92
N VAL A 216 18.85 -26.93 -6.28
CA VAL A 216 19.68 -26.43 -5.18
C VAL A 216 19.15 -26.99 -3.86
N ASP A 217 20.02 -27.63 -3.09
CA ASP A 217 19.77 -28.00 -1.70
C ASP A 217 20.08 -26.81 -0.77
N TYR A 218 19.03 -26.09 -0.40
CA TYR A 218 19.16 -24.89 0.44
C TYR A 218 19.50 -25.19 1.91
N GLY A 219 19.31 -26.45 2.35
CA GLY A 219 19.64 -26.86 3.72
C GLY A 219 21.13 -27.07 3.92
N SER A 220 21.84 -27.50 2.88
CA SER A 220 23.26 -27.83 2.92
C SER A 220 24.19 -26.72 2.43
N LEU A 221 23.70 -25.54 2.06
CA LEU A 221 24.53 -24.46 1.51
C LEU A 221 25.73 -24.09 2.42
N GLY A 222 25.54 -24.10 3.74
CA GLY A 222 26.60 -23.77 4.68
C GLY A 222 27.77 -24.77 4.74
N GLU A 223 27.58 -25.96 4.17
CA GLU A 223 28.62 -26.99 4.09
C GLU A 223 29.52 -26.81 2.87
N LEU A 224 29.07 -26.02 1.88
CA LEU A 224 29.81 -25.80 0.65
C LEU A 224 30.91 -24.74 0.85
N PRO A 225 32.17 -24.98 0.40
CA PRO A 225 33.30 -24.07 0.62
C PRO A 225 33.07 -22.63 0.10
N GLU A 226 32.27 -22.47 -0.96
CA GLU A 226 31.95 -21.16 -1.55
C GLU A 226 31.08 -20.28 -0.65
N PHE A 227 30.32 -20.91 0.27
CA PHE A 227 29.46 -20.22 1.25
C PHE A 227 30.07 -20.17 2.65
N GLN A 228 31.36 -20.47 2.79
CA GLN A 228 32.11 -20.37 4.02
C GLN A 228 32.96 -19.10 4.05
N ASP A 229 33.29 -18.65 5.26
CA ASP A 229 34.24 -17.56 5.51
C ASP A 229 35.71 -18.09 5.50
N SER A 230 36.68 -17.22 5.81
CA SER A 230 38.08 -17.56 5.86
C SER A 230 38.45 -18.58 6.97
N ASN A 231 37.58 -18.81 7.93
CA ASN A 231 37.76 -19.73 9.05
C ASN A 231 37.10 -21.09 8.80
N GLY A 232 36.36 -21.22 7.69
CA GLY A 232 35.57 -22.41 7.36
C GLY A 232 34.17 -22.43 7.99
N ASP A 233 33.71 -21.32 8.61
CA ASP A 233 32.40 -21.18 9.18
C ASP A 233 31.39 -20.72 8.12
N PRO A 234 30.09 -21.11 8.21
CA PRO A 234 29.08 -20.69 7.25
C PRO A 234 28.91 -19.15 7.18
N ASP A 235 29.14 -18.57 6.00
CA ASP A 235 28.92 -17.13 5.74
C ASP A 235 27.42 -16.87 5.44
N GLN A 236 26.68 -16.46 6.47
CA GLN A 236 25.25 -16.22 6.36
C GLN A 236 24.88 -15.18 5.29
N SER A 237 25.77 -14.21 5.05
CA SER A 237 25.55 -13.19 4.00
C SER A 237 25.54 -13.79 2.61
N LYS A 238 26.51 -14.69 2.31
CA LYS A 238 26.57 -15.41 1.03
C LYS A 238 25.41 -16.39 0.86
N ILE A 239 25.09 -17.13 1.93
CA ILE A 239 23.98 -18.09 1.97
C ILE A 239 22.67 -17.37 1.67
N ASP A 240 22.37 -16.27 2.35
CA ASP A 240 21.14 -15.53 2.17
C ASP A 240 21.07 -14.83 0.80
N GLN A 241 22.22 -14.41 0.27
CA GLN A 241 22.29 -13.86 -1.08
C GLN A 241 21.89 -14.89 -2.14
N GLU A 242 22.30 -16.15 -2.00
CA GLU A 242 21.87 -17.23 -2.89
C GLU A 242 20.40 -17.61 -2.63
N LYS A 243 19.95 -17.73 -1.37
CA LYS A 243 18.56 -18.01 -1.00
C LYS A 243 17.59 -16.98 -1.58
N TYR A 244 17.96 -15.70 -1.58
CA TYR A 244 17.08 -14.60 -1.98
C TYR A 244 17.40 -13.99 -3.35
N LYS A 245 18.25 -14.63 -4.15
CA LYS A 245 18.53 -14.23 -5.53
C LYS A 245 17.28 -14.19 -6.39
N TRP A 246 16.40 -15.18 -6.23
CA TRP A 246 15.05 -15.24 -6.76
C TRP A 246 14.09 -15.39 -5.58
N LEU A 247 13.22 -14.41 -5.37
CA LEU A 247 12.30 -14.44 -4.24
C LEU A 247 11.21 -15.49 -4.45
N GLU A 248 10.97 -16.29 -3.42
CA GLU A 248 9.99 -17.36 -3.42
C GLU A 248 9.13 -17.26 -2.18
N PHE A 249 7.83 -16.95 -2.39
CA PHE A 249 6.88 -16.74 -1.28
C PHE A 249 5.43 -16.77 -1.77
N TYR A 250 4.53 -16.91 -0.83
CA TYR A 250 3.12 -16.55 -0.98
C TYR A 250 2.72 -15.53 0.09
N LYS A 251 1.82 -14.63 -0.28
CA LYS A 251 1.31 -13.59 0.62
C LYS A 251 -0.19 -13.44 0.44
N ILE A 252 -0.94 -13.65 1.51
CA ILE A 252 -2.40 -13.52 1.52
C ILE A 252 -2.76 -12.40 2.47
N LYS A 253 -3.62 -11.48 2.01
CA LYS A 253 -4.07 -10.33 2.80
C LYS A 253 -5.56 -10.15 2.67
N PHE A 254 -6.18 -9.82 3.79
CA PHE A 254 -7.54 -9.33 3.86
C PHE A 254 -7.55 -7.99 4.57
N LYS A 255 -8.28 -7.03 3.99
CA LYS A 255 -8.56 -5.74 4.61
C LYS A 255 -10.01 -5.38 4.32
N GLY A 256 -10.78 -5.07 5.37
CA GLY A 256 -12.18 -4.74 5.19
C GLY A 256 -12.69 -3.75 6.22
N SER A 257 -13.62 -2.91 5.78
CA SER A 257 -14.37 -1.99 6.64
C SER A 257 -15.86 -2.10 6.34
N TRP A 258 -16.65 -2.04 7.40
CA TRP A 258 -18.11 -1.97 7.34
C TRP A 258 -18.58 -0.74 8.09
N TYR A 259 -19.51 -0.01 7.49
CA TYR A 259 -20.06 1.21 8.03
C TYR A 259 -21.53 1.00 8.33
N THR A 260 -21.92 1.24 9.58
CA THR A 260 -23.30 1.11 10.04
C THR A 260 -23.72 2.41 10.71
N ARG A 261 -24.75 3.05 10.17
CA ARG A 261 -25.34 4.22 10.79
C ARG A 261 -26.17 3.78 12.00
N LEU A 262 -25.79 4.23 13.19
CA LEU A 262 -26.49 3.90 14.44
C LEU A 262 -27.66 4.86 14.69
N PHE A 263 -27.38 6.16 14.69
CA PHE A 263 -28.37 7.20 14.88
C PHE A 263 -28.03 8.39 14.00
N ASP A 264 -29.03 9.09 13.47
CA ASP A 264 -28.88 10.29 12.63
C ASP A 264 -27.56 10.29 11.81
N LYS A 265 -26.51 10.91 12.36
CA LYS A 265 -25.19 11.05 11.73
C LYS A 265 -24.08 10.24 12.42
N LEU A 266 -24.40 9.53 13.49
CA LEU A 266 -23.44 8.68 14.20
C LEU A 266 -23.21 7.39 13.43
N VAL A 267 -21.97 7.12 13.06
CA VAL A 267 -21.58 5.94 12.28
C VAL A 267 -20.60 5.08 13.07
N LEU A 268 -20.89 3.79 13.15
CA LEU A 268 -19.94 2.78 13.58
C LEU A 268 -19.20 2.24 12.36
N ARG A 269 -17.88 2.33 12.36
CA ARG A 269 -16.99 1.61 11.45
C ARG A 269 -16.38 0.44 12.15
N THR A 270 -16.60 -0.75 11.62
CA THR A 270 -15.89 -1.97 12.02
C THR A 270 -14.83 -2.27 10.98
N HIS A 271 -13.61 -2.51 11.39
CA HIS A 271 -12.50 -2.76 10.49
C HIS A 271 -11.69 -3.97 10.92
N ALA A 272 -11.27 -4.78 9.95
CA ALA A 272 -10.42 -5.94 10.17
C ALA A 272 -9.36 -6.04 9.08
N GLU A 273 -8.12 -6.35 9.51
CA GLU A 273 -7.00 -6.65 8.62
C GLU A 273 -6.30 -7.93 9.05
N PHE A 274 -5.91 -8.74 8.07
CA PHE A 274 -5.12 -9.96 8.25
C PHE A 274 -4.07 -10.04 7.15
N GLY A 275 -2.89 -10.53 7.49
CA GLY A 275 -1.85 -10.80 6.52
C GLY A 275 -1.06 -12.03 6.90
N PHE A 276 -0.74 -12.83 5.88
CA PHE A 276 0.05 -14.05 5.99
C PHE A 276 1.11 -14.03 4.90
N LEU A 277 2.36 -14.18 5.29
CA LEU A 277 3.52 -14.31 4.40
C LEU A 277 4.20 -15.64 4.70
N GLY A 278 4.35 -16.49 3.70
CA GLY A 278 4.96 -17.80 3.87
C GLY A 278 5.94 -18.13 2.74
N ALA A 279 6.71 -19.19 2.95
CA ALA A 279 7.60 -19.78 1.97
C ALA A 279 7.07 -21.13 1.51
N TYR A 280 7.36 -21.55 0.26
CA TYR A 280 7.05 -22.89 -0.23
C TYR A 280 8.09 -23.90 0.26
N ASN A 281 9.33 -23.44 0.45
CA ASN A 281 10.45 -24.26 0.90
C ASN A 281 10.94 -23.75 2.26
N ASN A 282 10.90 -24.62 3.28
CA ASN A 282 11.28 -24.27 4.65
C ASN A 282 12.79 -24.01 4.80
N ASP A 283 13.64 -24.66 4.02
CA ASP A 283 15.10 -24.49 4.10
C ASP A 283 15.56 -23.13 3.54
N ARG A 284 14.77 -22.57 2.62
CA ARG A 284 14.94 -21.17 2.19
C ARG A 284 14.47 -20.18 3.25
N GLY A 285 13.42 -20.54 3.97
CA GLY A 285 12.77 -19.66 4.93
C GLY A 285 11.93 -18.57 4.28
N VAL A 286 11.27 -17.77 5.12
CA VAL A 286 10.44 -16.64 4.67
C VAL A 286 11.32 -15.47 4.29
N ILE A 287 11.04 -14.88 3.14
CA ILE A 287 11.78 -13.74 2.59
C ILE A 287 11.86 -12.57 3.59
N PRO A 288 12.96 -11.81 3.60
CA PRO A 288 13.11 -10.62 4.45
C PRO A 288 12.30 -9.42 3.93
N PHE A 289 11.93 -9.42 2.66
CA PHE A 289 11.10 -8.39 2.04
C PHE A 289 9.62 -8.60 2.34
N ASP A 290 8.80 -7.59 2.12
CA ASP A 290 7.34 -7.70 2.22
C ASP A 290 6.82 -8.13 3.61
N ARG A 291 7.66 -8.17 4.64
CA ARG A 291 7.24 -8.47 6.02
C ARG A 291 6.42 -7.33 6.60
N PHE A 292 5.59 -7.66 7.57
CA PHE A 292 4.67 -6.73 8.22
C PHE A 292 5.31 -6.09 9.44
N PHE A 293 5.20 -4.77 9.54
CA PHE A 293 5.65 -3.98 10.67
C PHE A 293 4.48 -3.25 11.28
N LEU A 294 4.01 -3.72 12.42
CA LEU A 294 2.83 -3.23 13.11
C LEU A 294 3.18 -2.21 14.20
N GLY A 295 2.43 -1.11 14.27
CA GLY A 295 2.54 -0.05 15.29
C GLY A 295 2.67 1.34 14.69
N GLY A 296 2.21 2.35 15.44
CA GLY A 296 2.30 3.76 15.10
C GLY A 296 1.42 4.22 13.94
N ASP A 297 1.80 5.31 13.33
CA ASP A 297 1.15 5.90 12.15
C ASP A 297 1.86 5.58 10.82
N GLY A 298 3.04 4.98 10.89
CA GLY A 298 3.84 4.65 9.72
C GLY A 298 4.57 5.85 9.10
N MET A 299 4.45 7.05 9.68
CA MET A 299 4.98 8.29 9.09
C MET A 299 6.42 8.61 9.47
N SER A 300 6.92 8.09 10.58
CA SER A 300 8.23 8.47 11.12
C SER A 300 9.43 7.82 10.41
N GLN A 301 9.20 6.83 9.55
CA GLN A 301 10.27 6.14 8.85
C GLN A 301 9.95 6.02 7.35
N TYR A 302 10.69 6.77 6.57
CA TYR A 302 10.70 6.65 5.10
C TYR A 302 11.60 5.46 4.68
N ALA A 303 11.21 4.25 5.08
CA ALA A 303 11.90 3.06 4.63
C ALA A 303 11.26 2.59 3.32
N MET A 304 11.94 2.82 2.19
CA MET A 304 11.53 2.34 0.86
C MET A 304 12.21 1.01 0.53
N ASP A 305 12.35 0.16 1.53
CA ASP A 305 13.10 -1.11 1.45
C ASP A 305 12.20 -2.34 1.26
N GLY A 306 10.90 -2.11 0.99
CA GLY A 306 9.93 -3.17 0.74
C GLY A 306 9.22 -3.69 2.00
N ARG A 307 9.45 -3.07 3.18
CA ARG A 307 8.65 -3.40 4.38
C ARG A 307 7.22 -2.87 4.24
N GLU A 308 6.27 -3.60 4.80
CA GLU A 308 4.88 -3.20 4.83
C GLU A 308 4.48 -2.69 6.21
N MET A 309 4.16 -1.38 6.28
CA MET A 309 3.77 -0.73 7.52
C MET A 309 2.28 -0.89 7.78
N ILE A 310 1.94 -1.40 8.95
CA ILE A 310 0.55 -1.55 9.43
C ILE A 310 0.36 -0.61 10.61
N SER A 311 -0.44 0.42 10.42
CA SER A 311 -0.68 1.40 11.48
C SER A 311 -1.45 0.77 12.65
N MET A 312 -1.06 1.12 13.86
CA MET A 312 -1.73 0.75 15.12
C MET A 312 -1.59 1.89 16.10
N ARG A 313 -2.69 2.57 16.38
CA ARG A 313 -2.72 3.75 17.28
C ARG A 313 -2.49 3.32 18.74
N GLY A 314 -1.87 4.23 19.54
CA GLY A 314 -1.54 3.96 20.94
C GLY A 314 -0.24 3.19 21.15
N TYR A 315 0.52 2.91 20.09
CA TYR A 315 1.82 2.26 20.16
C TYR A 315 2.84 2.96 19.25
N PRO A 316 4.13 2.97 19.60
CA PRO A 316 5.18 3.51 18.73
C PRO A 316 5.28 2.77 17.39
N ASN A 317 5.90 3.40 16.41
CA ASN A 317 6.09 2.80 15.09
C ASN A 317 6.86 1.48 15.18
N GLN A 318 6.31 0.42 14.53
CA GLN A 318 6.88 -0.92 14.40
C GLN A 318 7.03 -1.70 15.72
N SER A 319 6.54 -1.17 16.84
CA SER A 319 6.79 -1.74 18.17
C SER A 319 6.07 -3.07 18.45
N LEU A 320 5.06 -3.41 17.66
CA LEU A 320 4.26 -4.64 17.81
C LEU A 320 4.68 -5.74 16.82
N SER A 321 5.87 -5.67 16.32
CA SER A 321 6.48 -6.64 15.41
C SER A 321 7.89 -6.97 15.87
N SER A 322 8.44 -8.11 15.46
CA SER A 322 9.85 -8.41 15.66
C SER A 322 10.75 -7.42 14.90
N GLN A 323 12.01 -7.34 15.26
CA GLN A 323 12.98 -6.46 14.60
C GLN A 323 13.10 -6.72 13.09
N ASN A 324 12.90 -7.97 12.69
CA ASN A 324 12.95 -8.39 11.29
C ASN A 324 11.58 -8.30 10.58
N GLY A 325 10.56 -7.78 11.25
CA GLY A 325 9.18 -7.77 10.78
C GLY A 325 8.48 -9.12 10.93
N SER A 326 7.19 -9.07 11.13
CA SER A 326 6.34 -10.24 11.31
C SER A 326 5.92 -10.87 9.99
N THR A 327 5.71 -12.17 9.97
CA THR A 327 5.20 -12.90 8.80
C THR A 327 3.69 -13.02 8.80
N ILE A 328 3.07 -12.82 9.96
CA ILE A 328 1.62 -12.86 10.15
C ILE A 328 1.23 -11.65 10.99
N TYR A 329 0.08 -11.07 10.70
CA TYR A 329 -0.53 -10.08 11.56
C TYR A 329 -2.05 -10.15 11.52
N ASN A 330 -2.65 -9.66 12.58
CA ASN A 330 -4.07 -9.31 12.61
C ASN A 330 -4.25 -7.94 13.25
N LYS A 331 -5.27 -7.23 12.80
CA LYS A 331 -5.72 -5.96 13.37
C LYS A 331 -7.22 -5.86 13.30
N PHE A 332 -7.83 -5.43 14.38
CA PHE A 332 -9.25 -5.11 14.48
C PHE A 332 -9.40 -3.68 14.97
N SER A 333 -10.40 -2.96 14.46
CA SER A 333 -10.71 -1.61 14.92
C SER A 333 -12.22 -1.38 14.91
N LEU A 334 -12.71 -0.77 15.98
CA LEU A 334 -14.05 -0.23 16.07
C LEU A 334 -13.93 1.28 16.24
N GLU A 335 -14.60 2.03 15.38
CA GLU A 335 -14.61 3.50 15.42
C GLU A 335 -16.04 4.02 15.45
N LEU A 336 -16.35 4.86 16.43
CA LEU A 336 -17.55 5.68 16.41
C LEU A 336 -17.19 7.03 15.81
N ARG A 337 -17.83 7.40 14.72
CA ARG A 337 -17.58 8.61 13.95
C ARG A 337 -18.77 9.54 13.98
N TYR A 338 -18.53 10.83 14.25
CA TYR A 338 -19.56 11.86 14.22
C TYR A 338 -19.11 13.07 13.40
N PRO A 339 -19.91 13.51 12.39
CA PRO A 339 -19.51 14.62 11.54
C PRO A 339 -19.80 15.95 12.22
N ILE A 340 -18.81 16.82 12.23
CA ILE A 340 -18.94 18.21 12.66
C ILE A 340 -19.45 19.05 11.47
N THR A 341 -18.87 18.84 10.30
CA THR A 341 -19.32 19.43 9.03
C THR A 341 -18.99 18.53 7.86
N LEU A 342 -19.88 18.43 6.88
CA LEU A 342 -19.70 17.66 5.64
C LEU A 342 -19.92 18.56 4.40
N LYS A 343 -19.39 19.80 4.46
CA LYS A 343 -19.51 20.74 3.33
C LYS A 343 -18.50 20.38 2.24
N PRO A 344 -18.78 20.67 0.95
CA PRO A 344 -17.86 20.40 -0.16
C PRO A 344 -16.49 21.07 0.01
N ALA A 345 -16.42 22.23 0.67
CA ALA A 345 -15.17 22.93 0.89
C ALA A 345 -14.29 22.31 1.98
N ALA A 346 -14.92 21.69 2.99
CA ALA A 346 -14.22 20.97 4.05
C ALA A 346 -15.18 19.99 4.74
N SER A 347 -14.74 18.74 4.92
CA SER A 347 -15.41 17.74 5.74
C SER A 347 -14.60 17.51 7.00
N ILE A 348 -15.24 17.73 8.16
CA ILE A 348 -14.60 17.59 9.48
C ILE A 348 -15.43 16.63 10.31
N PHE A 349 -14.80 15.62 10.89
CA PHE A 349 -15.46 14.69 11.80
C PHE A 349 -14.54 14.25 12.95
N GLY A 350 -15.13 14.08 14.11
CA GLY A 350 -14.49 13.46 15.26
C GLY A 350 -14.73 11.95 15.28
N LEU A 351 -13.85 11.23 15.94
CA LEU A 351 -13.99 9.78 16.15
C LEU A 351 -13.46 9.38 17.52
N THR A 352 -14.00 8.28 18.05
CA THR A 352 -13.40 7.51 19.11
C THR A 352 -13.11 6.11 18.57
N PHE A 353 -12.09 5.46 19.09
CA PHE A 353 -11.70 4.15 18.60
C PHE A 353 -11.25 3.20 19.70
N ILE A 354 -11.41 1.92 19.43
CA ILE A 354 -10.77 0.80 20.12
C ILE A 354 -10.09 -0.04 19.04
N GLU A 355 -8.81 -0.34 19.22
CA GLU A 355 -8.04 -1.18 18.31
C GLU A 355 -7.42 -2.35 19.06
N SER A 356 -7.21 -3.44 18.34
CA SER A 356 -6.50 -4.61 18.82
C SER A 356 -5.68 -5.19 17.66
N GLY A 357 -4.40 -5.47 17.88
CA GLY A 357 -3.55 -6.04 16.85
C GLY A 357 -2.23 -6.57 17.37
N GLN A 358 -1.64 -7.50 16.61
CA GLN A 358 -0.35 -8.13 16.93
C GLN A 358 0.29 -8.68 15.67
N GLY A 359 1.63 -8.62 15.62
CA GLY A 359 2.47 -9.32 14.65
C GLY A 359 3.00 -10.64 15.21
N PHE A 360 3.10 -11.67 14.39
CA PHE A 360 3.61 -13.00 14.75
C PHE A 360 4.64 -13.46 13.72
N ASP A 361 5.66 -14.21 14.17
CA ASP A 361 6.75 -14.66 13.31
C ASP A 361 6.53 -16.07 12.75
N LYS A 362 5.73 -16.90 13.43
CA LYS A 362 5.45 -18.28 13.02
C LYS A 362 3.96 -18.57 13.06
N PHE A 363 3.49 -19.34 12.09
CA PHE A 363 2.09 -19.75 12.03
C PHE A 363 1.64 -20.54 13.28
N ARG A 364 2.53 -21.30 13.88
CA ARG A 364 2.26 -22.07 15.10
C ARG A 364 1.93 -21.18 16.30
N ASP A 365 2.51 -19.96 16.34
CA ASP A 365 2.35 -19.03 17.46
C ASP A 365 1.17 -18.07 17.24
N TYR A 366 0.50 -18.18 16.08
CA TYR A 366 -0.59 -17.30 15.72
C TYR A 366 -1.84 -17.58 16.56
N ASN A 367 -2.23 -16.56 17.33
CA ASN A 367 -3.49 -16.52 18.07
C ASN A 367 -4.12 -15.14 17.91
N PRO A 368 -5.22 -15.00 17.14
CA PRO A 368 -5.82 -13.69 16.84
C PRO A 368 -6.39 -12.99 18.09
N PHE A 369 -6.58 -13.72 19.20
CA PHE A 369 -7.07 -13.15 20.46
C PHE A 369 -5.94 -12.73 21.40
N ASN A 370 -4.71 -13.15 21.16
CA ASN A 370 -3.52 -12.68 21.87
C ASN A 370 -2.95 -11.45 21.18
N SER A 371 -3.59 -10.31 21.35
CA SER A 371 -3.25 -9.07 20.68
C SER A 371 -3.24 -7.87 21.63
N LYS A 372 -2.36 -6.91 21.36
CA LYS A 372 -2.25 -5.67 22.13
C LYS A 372 -3.41 -4.76 21.80
N ARG A 373 -3.95 -4.09 22.82
CA ARG A 373 -5.18 -3.27 22.71
C ARG A 373 -4.84 -1.79 22.94
N SER A 374 -5.60 -0.95 22.29
CA SER A 374 -5.54 0.50 22.49
C SER A 374 -6.92 1.12 22.35
N MET A 375 -7.08 2.32 22.89
CA MET A 375 -8.26 3.15 22.70
C MET A 375 -7.86 4.62 22.57
N GLY A 376 -8.75 5.42 22.02
CA GLY A 376 -8.44 6.84 21.90
C GLY A 376 -9.50 7.64 21.16
N VAL A 377 -9.12 8.87 20.86
CA VAL A 377 -9.94 9.84 20.14
C VAL A 377 -9.16 10.43 18.99
N GLY A 378 -9.86 10.88 17.97
CA GLY A 378 -9.23 11.49 16.80
C GLY A 378 -10.10 12.51 16.11
N LEU A 379 -9.45 13.35 15.31
CA LEU A 379 -10.06 14.35 14.45
C LEU A 379 -9.62 14.13 13.02
N ARG A 380 -10.53 14.27 12.08
CA ARG A 380 -10.27 14.19 10.63
C ARG A 380 -10.77 15.45 9.97
N ILE A 381 -9.93 16.00 9.11
CA ILE A 381 -10.21 17.18 8.31
C ILE A 381 -9.88 16.84 6.87
N PHE A 382 -10.87 16.82 6.02
CA PHE A 382 -10.69 16.68 4.58
C PHE A 382 -10.91 18.01 3.89
N MET A 383 -9.95 18.43 3.10
CA MET A 383 -10.02 19.60 2.23
C MET A 383 -9.61 19.17 0.80
N PRO A 384 -10.38 19.50 -0.25
CA PRO A 384 -10.08 19.07 -1.62
C PRO A 384 -8.67 19.44 -2.11
N ALA A 385 -8.11 20.56 -1.63
CA ALA A 385 -6.78 21.03 -2.01
C ALA A 385 -5.63 20.31 -1.27
N PHE A 386 -5.89 19.76 -0.06
CA PHE A 386 -4.86 19.20 0.82
C PHE A 386 -5.06 17.70 1.12
N GLY A 387 -6.22 17.13 0.73
CA GLY A 387 -6.57 15.76 1.07
C GLY A 387 -7.05 15.60 2.52
N LEU A 388 -6.90 14.41 3.07
CA LEU A 388 -7.26 14.06 4.44
C LEU A 388 -6.10 14.34 5.38
N LEU A 389 -6.36 15.15 6.40
CA LEU A 389 -5.48 15.37 7.53
C LEU A 389 -6.14 14.82 8.80
N GLY A 390 -5.39 14.24 9.68
CA GLY A 390 -5.89 13.71 10.94
C GLY A 390 -4.86 13.77 12.04
N ILE A 391 -5.40 13.82 13.26
CA ILE A 391 -4.63 13.66 14.49
C ILE A 391 -5.39 12.70 15.40
N ASP A 392 -4.67 11.73 15.96
CA ASP A 392 -5.20 10.76 16.92
C ASP A 392 -4.40 10.81 18.22
N PHE A 393 -5.08 10.75 19.33
CA PHE A 393 -4.53 10.54 20.67
C PHE A 393 -4.94 9.13 21.09
N GLY A 394 -3.98 8.22 21.09
CA GLY A 394 -4.19 6.83 21.44
C GLY A 394 -3.50 6.43 22.73
N TYR A 395 -4.17 5.65 23.54
CA TYR A 395 -3.62 5.06 24.75
C TYR A 395 -3.44 3.56 24.56
N GLY A 396 -2.21 3.08 24.59
CA GLY A 396 -1.90 1.66 24.58
C GLY A 396 -2.21 1.05 25.95
N LEU A 397 -3.16 0.13 25.97
CA LEU A 397 -3.66 -0.51 27.21
C LEU A 397 -2.72 -1.61 27.71
N ASP A 398 -1.99 -2.21 26.80
CA ASP A 398 -1.07 -3.33 27.10
C ASP A 398 0.38 -2.87 26.93
N SER A 399 1.29 -3.50 27.66
CA SER A 399 2.74 -3.29 27.47
C SER A 399 3.21 -3.81 26.11
N ILE A 400 4.21 -3.17 25.53
CA ILE A 400 4.90 -3.66 24.32
C ILE A 400 5.60 -4.98 24.61
N ASN A 401 6.32 -5.05 25.73
CA ASN A 401 7.04 -6.23 26.16
C ASN A 401 6.16 -7.06 27.11
N ASP A 402 6.02 -8.34 26.85
CA ASP A 402 5.18 -9.22 27.67
C ASP A 402 5.66 -9.36 29.12
N ASN A 403 6.92 -9.02 29.40
CA ASN A 403 7.52 -9.03 30.73
C ASN A 403 7.28 -7.74 31.53
N ASP A 404 6.72 -6.69 30.91
CA ASP A 404 6.40 -5.43 31.57
C ASP A 404 4.89 -5.38 31.88
N LEU A 405 4.55 -5.00 33.10
CA LEU A 405 3.16 -4.86 33.54
C LEU A 405 2.56 -3.48 33.25
N ASN A 406 3.40 -2.51 32.92
CA ASN A 406 2.93 -1.15 32.66
C ASN A 406 2.36 -1.02 31.25
N PRO A 407 1.21 -0.35 31.08
CA PRO A 407 0.67 -0.04 29.76
C PRO A 407 1.64 0.85 28.98
N ASN A 408 1.59 0.80 27.64
CA ASN A 408 2.42 1.70 26.81
C ASN A 408 2.13 3.19 27.08
N GLY A 409 0.87 3.52 27.35
CA GLY A 409 0.47 4.90 27.66
C GLY A 409 0.04 5.70 26.41
N TRP A 410 0.15 7.03 26.51
CA TRP A 410 -0.33 7.95 25.48
C TRP A 410 0.66 8.11 24.33
N GLU A 411 0.15 7.99 23.10
CA GLU A 411 0.84 8.27 21.85
C GLU A 411 0.02 9.23 20.98
N THR A 412 0.70 10.13 20.28
CA THR A 412 0.08 11.01 19.30
C THR A 412 0.43 10.57 17.90
N HIS A 413 -0.58 10.39 17.05
CA HIS A 413 -0.42 9.92 15.69
C HIS A 413 -0.99 10.92 14.69
N PHE A 414 -0.33 11.04 13.55
CA PHE A 414 -0.78 11.87 12.46
C PHE A 414 -1.30 11.01 11.31
N VAL A 415 -2.26 11.51 10.58
CA VAL A 415 -2.79 10.90 9.36
C VAL A 415 -2.69 11.94 8.26
N ILE A 416 -1.97 11.61 7.20
CA ILE A 416 -1.89 12.42 5.98
C ILE A 416 -2.22 11.48 4.82
N GLY A 417 -3.35 11.70 4.18
CA GLY A 417 -3.80 10.89 3.06
C GLY A 417 -4.13 11.78 1.86
N GLN A 418 -3.64 11.37 0.70
CA GLN A 418 -3.87 12.10 -0.55
C GLN A 418 -4.84 11.39 -1.49
N ASN A 419 -5.19 10.13 -1.21
CA ASN A 419 -6.01 9.32 -2.12
C ASN A 419 -7.19 8.71 -1.37
N PHE A 420 -8.33 8.94 -1.94
CA PHE A 420 -9.58 8.25 -1.69
C PHE A 420 -9.91 7.36 -2.89
#